data_61925dff399be47bb282602dd4d68887
#
_entry.id   61925dff399be47bb282602dd4d68887
#
_cell.length_a   1.000
_cell.length_b   1.000
_cell.length_c   1.000
_cell.angle_alpha   90.00
_cell.angle_beta   90.00
_cell.angle_gamma   90.00
#
_symmetry.space_group_name_H-M   'P 1'
#
loop_
_entity.id
_entity.type
_entity.pdbx_description
1 polymer ?
#
loop_
_entity_poly.entity_id
_entity_poly.type
_entity_poly.pdbx_seq_one_letter_code
_entity_poly.pdbx_strand_id
1 'polypeptide(L)'
;MHVPWGLKRLQQSQQTHFVTFSCYHRRPLLSSAAAKRTFEAGLERVRRRFTLCVYGYVVMPERVHLLLNEPPQEILADAIKSLKQGVAGRPIADGEHYW
;
A
#
# COMPACT_ATOMS: atom_id res chain seq x y z
N MET A 1 3.32 -13.76 2.10
CA MET A 1 2.67 -12.88 1.14
C MET A 1 1.41 -13.53 0.61
N HIS A 2 0.30 -12.82 0.71
CA HIS A 2 -0.94 -13.32 0.18
C HIS A 2 -1.07 -12.90 -1.28
N VAL A 3 -0.99 -13.86 -2.20
CA VAL A 3 -1.06 -13.58 -3.63
C VAL A 3 -2.21 -14.40 -4.20
N PRO A 4 -3.19 -13.75 -4.87
CA PRO A 4 -4.26 -14.50 -5.51
C PRO A 4 -3.67 -15.48 -6.52
N TRP A 5 -4.25 -16.68 -6.56
CA TRP A 5 -3.72 -17.70 -7.44
C TRP A 5 -3.82 -17.31 -8.92
N GLY A 6 -4.62 -16.30 -9.26
CA GLY A 6 -4.72 -15.79 -10.62
C GLY A 6 -3.56 -14.92 -11.08
N LEU A 7 -2.56 -14.74 -10.24
CA LEU A 7 -1.42 -13.86 -10.52
C LEU A 7 -0.73 -14.21 -11.84
N LYS A 8 -0.59 -15.48 -12.14
CA LYS A 8 0.10 -15.91 -13.35
C LYS A 8 -0.55 -15.32 -14.60
N ARG A 9 -1.88 -15.32 -14.63
CA ARG A 9 -2.62 -14.73 -15.74
C ARG A 9 -2.41 -13.23 -15.83
N LEU A 10 -2.35 -12.57 -14.68
CA LEU A 10 -2.14 -11.13 -14.64
C LEU A 10 -0.77 -10.74 -15.15
N GLN A 11 0.23 -11.54 -14.84
CA GLN A 11 1.57 -11.29 -15.36
C GLN A 11 1.61 -11.40 -16.87
N GLN A 12 0.84 -12.33 -17.43
CA GLN A 12 0.76 -12.46 -18.87
C GLN A 12 0.12 -11.25 -19.54
N SER A 13 -0.76 -10.56 -18.83
CA SER A 13 -1.39 -9.35 -19.36
C SER A 13 -0.48 -8.13 -19.29
N GLN A 14 0.66 -8.25 -18.59
CA GLN A 14 1.61 -7.17 -18.41
C GLN A 14 1.01 -5.93 -17.75
N GLN A 15 -0.02 -6.14 -16.91
CA GLN A 15 -0.70 -5.05 -16.23
C GLN A 15 -0.51 -5.13 -14.72
N THR A 16 0.54 -5.81 -14.30
CA THR A 16 0.82 -5.97 -12.88
C THR A 16 1.95 -5.03 -12.48
N HIS A 17 1.76 -4.36 -11.36
CA HIS A 17 2.75 -3.45 -10.82
C HIS A 17 3.04 -3.83 -9.38
N PHE A 18 4.31 -4.02 -9.08
CA PHE A 18 4.75 -4.36 -7.74
C PHE A 18 5.31 -3.12 -7.07
N VAL A 19 4.72 -2.74 -5.94
CA VAL A 19 5.10 -1.53 -5.21
C VAL A 19 5.57 -1.91 -3.82
N THR A 20 6.69 -1.36 -3.42
CA THR A 20 7.24 -1.55 -2.08
C THR A 20 7.55 -0.20 -1.48
N PHE A 21 7.16 0.01 -0.23
CA PHE A 21 7.56 1.20 0.49
C PHE A 21 7.71 0.88 1.97
N SER A 22 8.55 1.65 2.64
CA SER A 22 8.93 1.40 4.03
C SER A 22 8.53 2.55 4.91
N CYS A 23 8.34 2.25 6.20
CA CYS A 23 8.19 3.29 7.20
C CYS A 23 9.50 4.08 7.31
N TYR A 24 9.39 5.33 7.74
CA TYR A 24 10.54 6.22 7.87
C TYR A 24 11.60 5.58 8.75
N HIS A 25 12.82 5.51 8.25
CA HIS A 25 13.95 4.86 8.91
C HIS A 25 13.65 3.42 9.31
N ARG A 26 12.73 2.77 8.60
CA ARG A 26 12.33 1.38 8.86
C ARG A 26 11.83 1.16 10.27
N ARG A 27 11.21 2.19 10.86
CA ARG A 27 10.62 2.05 12.18
C ARG A 27 9.42 1.10 12.10
N PRO A 28 9.21 0.27 13.14
CA PRO A 28 8.14 -0.74 13.06
C PRO A 28 6.77 -0.14 13.40
N LEU A 29 6.34 0.84 12.63
CA LEU A 29 5.10 1.57 12.90
C LEU A 29 3.86 0.76 12.54
N LEU A 30 4.02 -0.33 11.79
CA LEU A 30 2.92 -1.19 11.37
C LEU A 30 2.89 -2.50 12.16
N SER A 31 3.50 -2.56 13.33
CA SER A 31 3.61 -3.82 14.07
C SER A 31 2.35 -4.21 14.82
N SER A 32 1.51 -3.24 15.21
CA SER A 32 0.31 -3.58 15.97
C SER A 32 -0.82 -4.02 15.05
N ALA A 33 -1.76 -4.79 15.59
CA ALA A 33 -2.95 -5.19 14.84
C ALA A 33 -3.77 -3.97 14.45
N ALA A 34 -3.84 -2.97 15.32
CA ALA A 34 -4.58 -1.74 15.03
C ALA A 34 -3.97 -0.98 13.86
N ALA A 35 -2.64 -0.88 13.82
CA ALA A 35 -1.95 -0.20 12.73
C ALA A 35 -2.17 -0.92 11.41
N LYS A 36 -2.14 -2.25 11.43
CA LYS A 36 -2.39 -3.03 10.22
C LYS A 36 -3.82 -2.85 9.72
N ARG A 37 -4.80 -2.80 10.63
CA ARG A 37 -6.19 -2.55 10.25
C ARG A 37 -6.36 -1.15 9.67
N THR A 38 -5.68 -0.17 10.23
CA THR A 38 -5.70 1.19 9.70
C THR A 38 -5.14 1.22 8.28
N PHE A 39 -4.06 0.50 8.04
CA PHE A 39 -3.49 0.40 6.71
C PHE A 39 -4.47 -0.25 5.74
N GLU A 40 -5.08 -1.36 6.15
CA GLU A 40 -6.00 -2.09 5.28
C GLU A 40 -7.22 -1.24 4.93
N ALA A 41 -7.74 -0.49 5.90
CA ALA A 41 -8.86 0.41 5.64
C ALA A 41 -8.46 1.51 4.65
N GLY A 42 -7.25 2.05 4.80
CA GLY A 42 -6.74 3.04 3.87
C GLY A 42 -6.54 2.48 2.48
N LEU A 43 -6.06 1.27 2.38
CA LEU A 43 -5.86 0.60 1.09
C LEU A 43 -7.20 0.39 0.39
N GLU A 44 -8.22 -0.03 1.13
CA GLU A 44 -9.54 -0.25 0.55
C GLU A 44 -10.14 1.07 0.05
N ARG A 45 -9.97 2.15 0.82
CA ARG A 45 -10.45 3.47 0.41
C ARG A 45 -9.79 3.92 -0.88
N VAL A 46 -8.48 3.75 -0.98
CA VAL A 46 -7.72 4.15 -2.16
C VAL A 46 -8.07 3.27 -3.35
N ARG A 47 -8.22 1.97 -3.11
CA ARG A 47 -8.61 1.03 -4.16
C ARG A 47 -9.91 1.47 -4.83
N ARG A 48 -10.89 1.88 -4.02
CA ARG A 48 -12.18 2.33 -4.55
C ARG A 48 -12.07 3.67 -5.25
N ARG A 49 -11.36 4.60 -4.63
CA ARG A 49 -11.27 5.96 -5.16
C ARG A 49 -10.58 6.00 -6.52
N PHE A 50 -9.52 5.23 -6.67
CA PHE A 50 -8.72 5.24 -7.90
C PHE A 50 -9.04 4.07 -8.82
N THR A 51 -10.03 3.26 -8.46
CA THR A 51 -10.46 2.12 -9.26
C THR A 51 -9.30 1.17 -9.54
N LEU A 52 -8.57 0.82 -8.50
CA LEU A 52 -7.44 -0.09 -8.61
C LEU A 52 -7.87 -1.51 -8.31
N CYS A 53 -7.21 -2.47 -8.94
CA CYS A 53 -7.31 -3.86 -8.56
C CYS A 53 -6.08 -4.22 -7.74
N VAL A 54 -6.29 -4.59 -6.50
CA VAL A 54 -5.20 -5.04 -5.63
C VAL A 54 -5.21 -6.55 -5.63
N TYR A 55 -4.15 -7.15 -6.17
CA TYR A 55 -4.08 -8.59 -6.34
C TYR A 55 -3.51 -9.28 -5.10
N GLY A 56 -2.74 -8.57 -4.34
CA GLY A 56 -2.19 -9.09 -3.11
C GLY A 56 -1.40 -8.03 -2.39
N TYR A 57 -1.15 -8.28 -1.11
CA TYR A 57 -0.34 -7.36 -0.33
C TYR A 57 0.20 -8.06 0.91
N VAL A 58 1.28 -7.53 1.43
CA VAL A 58 1.86 -7.97 2.68
C VAL A 58 2.18 -6.73 3.50
N VAL A 59 1.75 -6.72 4.75
CA VAL A 59 2.07 -5.66 5.68
C VAL A 59 3.05 -6.23 6.70
N MET A 60 4.28 -5.78 6.63
CA MET A 60 5.30 -6.12 7.60
C MET A 60 5.43 -4.97 8.59
N PRO A 61 6.02 -5.20 9.77
CA PRO A 61 6.10 -4.11 10.75
C PRO A 61 6.73 -2.83 10.21
N GLU A 62 7.67 -2.93 9.30
CA GLU A 62 8.43 -1.78 8.83
C GLU A 62 8.23 -1.46 7.36
N ARG A 63 7.48 -2.27 6.61
CA ARG A 63 7.31 -2.05 5.18
C ARG A 63 6.06 -2.72 4.65
N VAL A 64 5.68 -2.33 3.44
CA VAL A 64 4.51 -2.87 2.75
C VAL A 64 4.92 -3.28 1.35
N HIS A 65 4.35 -4.40 0.91
CA HIS A 65 4.44 -4.83 -0.48
C HIS A 65 3.04 -4.90 -1.05
N LEU A 66 2.84 -4.29 -2.22
CA LEU A 66 1.56 -4.29 -2.90
C LEU A 66 1.74 -4.83 -4.30
N LEU A 67 0.77 -5.64 -4.73
CA LEU A 67 0.71 -6.12 -6.10
C LEU A 67 -0.64 -5.69 -6.66
N LEU A 68 -0.62 -4.86 -7.69
CA LEU A 68 -1.84 -4.26 -8.20
C LEU A 68 -1.76 -4.11 -9.71
N ASN A 69 -2.89 -3.74 -10.32
CA ASN A 69 -2.89 -3.47 -11.74
C ASN A 69 -1.99 -2.27 -12.05
N GLU A 70 -1.59 -2.15 -13.31
CA GLU A 70 -0.71 -1.06 -13.71
C GLU A 70 -1.56 0.10 -14.22
N PRO A 71 -1.91 1.08 -13.35
CA PRO A 71 -2.64 2.25 -13.81
C PRO A 71 -1.68 3.23 -14.49
N PRO A 72 -2.19 4.26 -15.16
CA PRO A 72 -1.32 5.34 -15.60
C PRO A 72 -0.45 5.84 -14.45
N GLN A 73 0.77 6.23 -14.75
CA GLN A 73 1.77 6.50 -13.74
C GLN A 73 1.34 7.61 -12.76
N GLU A 74 0.70 8.66 -13.27
CA GLU A 74 0.24 9.75 -12.40
C GLU A 74 -0.86 9.28 -11.44
N ILE A 75 -1.71 8.35 -11.88
CA ILE A 75 -2.73 7.79 -11.01
C ILE A 75 -2.10 6.93 -9.93
N LEU A 76 -1.10 6.15 -10.30
CA LEU A 76 -0.41 5.32 -9.31
C LEU A 76 0.26 6.19 -8.26
N ALA A 77 0.96 7.24 -8.68
CA ALA A 77 1.64 8.13 -7.75
C ALA A 77 0.65 8.79 -6.78
N ASP A 78 -0.47 9.26 -7.32
CA ASP A 78 -1.50 9.89 -6.50
C ASP A 78 -2.13 8.89 -5.54
N ALA A 79 -2.38 7.66 -6.00
CA ALA A 79 -2.97 6.63 -5.16
C ALA A 79 -2.05 6.28 -4.00
N ILE A 80 -0.77 6.09 -4.26
CA ILE A 80 0.19 5.75 -3.21
C ILE A 80 0.34 6.92 -2.23
N LYS A 81 0.38 8.14 -2.74
CA LYS A 81 0.45 9.32 -1.88
C LYS A 81 -0.77 9.42 -0.98
N SER A 82 -1.96 9.21 -1.54
CA SER A 82 -3.20 9.24 -0.77
C SER A 82 -3.23 8.14 0.29
N LEU A 83 -2.75 6.95 -0.06
CA LEU A 83 -2.67 5.83 0.87
C LEU A 83 -1.76 6.18 2.04
N LYS A 84 -0.57 6.68 1.75
CA LYS A 84 0.39 7.03 2.79
C LYS A 84 -0.14 8.11 3.72
N GLN A 85 -0.76 9.15 3.16
CA GLN A 85 -1.31 10.24 3.96
C GLN A 85 -2.44 9.75 4.84
N GLY A 86 -3.31 8.91 4.29
CA GLY A 86 -4.44 8.39 5.04
C GLY A 86 -4.02 7.50 6.20
N VAL A 87 -2.99 6.70 6.01
CA VAL A 87 -2.50 5.81 7.06
C VAL A 87 -1.76 6.60 8.13
N ALA A 88 -0.94 7.57 7.73
CA ALA A 88 -0.28 8.44 8.69
C ALA A 88 -1.31 9.18 9.53
N GLY A 89 -2.43 9.52 8.89
CA GLY A 89 -3.61 10.04 9.55
C GLY A 89 -3.36 11.37 10.19
N ARG A 90 -2.73 11.37 11.31
CA ARG A 90 -2.44 12.55 12.09
C ARG A 90 -0.97 12.72 12.25
N PRO A 91 -0.55 13.95 12.54
CA PRO A 91 0.85 14.18 12.83
C PRO A 91 1.28 13.24 13.96
N ILE A 92 2.31 12.54 13.72
CA ILE A 92 3.08 11.93 14.76
C ILE A 92 3.73 13.10 15.48
N ALA A 93 4.64 12.97 16.34
CA ALA A 93 5.29 14.08 17.00
C ALA A 93 5.95 15.01 15.97
N ASP A 94 6.12 16.27 16.33
CA ASP A 94 6.78 17.25 15.46
C ASP A 94 8.12 16.70 14.97
N GLY A 95 8.36 16.86 13.68
CA GLY A 95 9.60 16.40 13.09
C GLY A 95 9.67 14.93 12.77
N GLU A 96 8.65 14.17 13.13
CA GLU A 96 8.61 12.74 12.80
C GLU A 96 7.87 12.50 11.50
N HIS A 97 8.23 11.40 10.87
CA HIS A 97 7.59 10.97 9.64
C HIS A 97 7.13 9.54 9.79
N TYR A 98 5.99 9.22 9.19
CA TYR A 98 5.50 7.84 9.16
C TYR A 98 6.19 7.07 8.04
N TRP A 99 6.29 7.68 6.88
CA TRP A 99 6.83 7.04 5.67
C TRP A 99 8.14 7.63 5.22
#